data_f65493d556cfb55b527dc36faedb149c
#
_entry.id   f65493d556cfb55b527dc36faedb149c
#
_cell.length_a   1.000
_cell.length_b   1.000
_cell.length_c   1.000
_cell.angle_alpha   90.00
_cell.angle_beta   90.00
_cell.angle_gamma   90.00
#
_symmetry.space_group_name_H-M   'P 1'
#
loop_
_entity.id
_entity.type
_entity.pdbx_description
1 polymer ?
#
loop_
_entity_poly.entity_id
_entity_poly.type
_entity_poly.pdbx_seq_one_letter_code
_entity_poly.pdbx_strand_id
1 'polypeptide(L)'
;MFGKHILDLTPSLTNNRNSEGSFITLKNGNILFVYTRYRGNGHGDECTADLCGMISSDGGESFGDPFSVFSCEDVGADNIMSVSLLRMANGDIGLFYLQKHNTEMFCLPYLTRSSDEGRTWHGHTKCVKNDGYYVLNNDRVIRLEGGRLLMALAKHPSGKNADGKRFFGEGAVYILASDDDGRTWDTLAENIKLPFTVWNDRGAGKVHSASSAMEPGLVQLENGLIWCYIRTTVGRQYEMFSEDNGYTWTVPSPSRFTSPSSPLCVKKLSDNRLLAVWNPIPKYNGSKDVVDGVWTDGRKQLNLAILDQEAKNFQFSKVVECDEGSGFCYTAIHETDEGDILLAYCAGGKGDKNCLNRLRLRKIAKDTLVPAEEA
;
A
#
# COMPACT_ATOMS: atom_id res chain seq x y z
N MET A 1 -12.99 -7.95 18.03
CA MET A 1 -12.55 -7.40 16.72
C MET A 1 -13.39 -6.19 16.42
N PHE A 2 -12.77 -5.09 16.01
CA PHE A 2 -13.45 -3.82 15.77
C PHE A 2 -13.96 -3.73 14.32
N GLY A 3 -15.23 -3.33 14.13
CA GLY A 3 -15.89 -3.29 12.83
C GLY A 3 -16.49 -4.65 12.36
N LYS A 4 -17.30 -4.60 11.29
CA LYS A 4 -17.98 -5.75 10.70
C LYS A 4 -17.08 -6.42 9.65
N HIS A 5 -16.91 -7.74 9.73
CA HIS A 5 -16.33 -8.54 8.67
C HIS A 5 -17.30 -8.62 7.48
N ILE A 6 -16.83 -8.35 6.27
CA ILE A 6 -17.64 -8.38 5.04
C ILE A 6 -17.37 -9.68 4.29
N LEU A 7 -16.14 -9.92 3.86
CA LEU A 7 -15.74 -11.14 3.16
C LEU A 7 -14.24 -11.42 3.25
N ASP A 8 -13.86 -12.66 2.99
CA ASP A 8 -12.49 -13.11 2.76
C ASP A 8 -12.34 -13.63 1.33
N LEU A 9 -11.39 -13.09 0.57
CA LEU A 9 -10.92 -13.68 -0.68
C LEU A 9 -9.81 -14.67 -0.34
N THR A 10 -10.21 -15.93 -0.20
CA THR A 10 -9.32 -17.03 0.20
C THR A 10 -8.52 -17.54 -0.98
N PRO A 11 -7.27 -18.04 -0.75
CA PRO A 11 -6.53 -18.73 -1.79
C PRO A 11 -7.23 -20.01 -2.24
N SER A 12 -6.98 -20.42 -3.49
CA SER A 12 -7.49 -21.66 -4.09
C SER A 12 -6.39 -22.36 -4.88
N LEU A 13 -6.69 -23.49 -5.51
CA LEU A 13 -5.73 -24.25 -6.34
C LEU A 13 -5.24 -23.46 -7.57
N THR A 14 -6.04 -22.54 -8.08
CA THR A 14 -5.72 -21.71 -9.27
C THR A 14 -5.43 -20.26 -8.94
N ASN A 15 -5.63 -19.85 -7.68
CA ASN A 15 -5.43 -18.51 -7.18
C ASN A 15 -4.79 -18.59 -5.80
N ASN A 16 -3.49 -18.49 -5.73
CA ASN A 16 -2.73 -18.75 -4.50
C ASN A 16 -2.65 -17.58 -3.55
N ARG A 17 -2.93 -16.36 -4.04
CA ARG A 17 -2.86 -15.12 -3.24
C ARG A 17 -3.80 -14.08 -3.81
N ASN A 18 -4.50 -13.39 -2.91
CA ASN A 18 -5.25 -12.15 -3.18
C ASN A 18 -4.70 -11.07 -2.27
N SER A 19 -4.26 -9.94 -2.81
CA SER A 19 -3.67 -8.88 -1.99
C SER A 19 -3.71 -7.49 -2.65
N GLU A 20 -3.34 -6.47 -1.89
CA GLU A 20 -2.93 -5.15 -2.38
C GLU A 20 -3.94 -4.47 -3.31
N GLY A 21 -5.09 -4.12 -2.75
CA GLY A 21 -6.17 -3.44 -3.48
C GLY A 21 -6.30 -1.97 -3.16
N SER A 22 -7.28 -1.34 -3.82
CA SER A 22 -7.73 0.03 -3.59
C SER A 22 -9.20 0.17 -3.93
N PHE A 23 -9.88 1.13 -3.34
CA PHE A 23 -11.30 1.43 -3.56
C PHE A 23 -11.50 2.78 -4.23
N ILE A 24 -12.64 2.92 -4.91
CA ILE A 24 -13.13 4.22 -5.37
C ILE A 24 -14.66 4.22 -5.46
N THR A 25 -15.30 5.32 -5.04
CA THR A 25 -16.72 5.55 -5.28
C THR A 25 -16.94 5.94 -6.74
N LEU A 26 -17.85 5.23 -7.41
CA LEU A 26 -18.28 5.49 -8.78
C LEU A 26 -19.31 6.63 -8.81
N LYS A 27 -19.54 7.25 -9.99
CA LYS A 27 -20.51 8.35 -10.15
C LYS A 27 -21.94 7.99 -9.80
N ASN A 28 -22.29 6.70 -9.81
CA ASN A 28 -23.62 6.20 -9.42
C ASN A 28 -23.73 5.83 -7.92
N GLY A 29 -22.72 6.13 -7.10
CA GLY A 29 -22.66 5.80 -5.69
C GLY A 29 -22.19 4.38 -5.36
N ASN A 30 -22.03 3.49 -6.36
CA ASN A 30 -21.45 2.17 -6.13
C ASN A 30 -19.95 2.31 -5.78
N ILE A 31 -19.39 1.28 -5.14
CA ILE A 31 -17.98 1.25 -4.78
C ILE A 31 -17.29 0.18 -5.61
N LEU A 32 -16.30 0.58 -6.40
CA LEU A 32 -15.40 -0.33 -7.09
C LEU A 32 -14.20 -0.62 -6.18
N PHE A 33 -13.92 -1.89 -5.98
CA PHE A 33 -12.71 -2.40 -5.35
C PHE A 33 -11.88 -3.15 -6.39
N VAL A 34 -10.62 -2.78 -6.59
CA VAL A 34 -9.68 -3.48 -7.48
C VAL A 34 -8.52 -4.01 -6.64
N TYR A 35 -8.09 -5.25 -6.91
CA TYR A 35 -7.04 -5.92 -6.16
C TYR A 35 -6.18 -6.82 -7.05
N THR A 36 -5.02 -7.21 -6.54
CA THR A 36 -4.08 -8.12 -7.19
C THR A 36 -4.48 -9.58 -6.91
N ARG A 37 -4.62 -10.37 -7.98
CA ARG A 37 -4.93 -11.80 -7.93
C ARG A 37 -3.79 -12.60 -8.56
N TYR A 38 -3.11 -13.40 -7.75
CA TYR A 38 -1.99 -14.24 -8.20
C TYR A 38 -2.49 -15.57 -8.76
N ARG A 39 -1.87 -16.02 -9.85
CA ARG A 39 -2.14 -17.30 -10.53
C ARG A 39 -1.00 -18.29 -10.32
N GLY A 40 -1.28 -19.58 -10.57
CA GLY A 40 -0.27 -20.65 -10.53
C GLY A 40 0.02 -21.17 -9.12
N ASN A 41 1.22 -21.70 -8.90
CA ASN A 41 1.58 -22.44 -7.69
C ASN A 41 2.48 -21.66 -6.71
N GLY A 42 2.85 -20.42 -7.03
CA GLY A 42 3.75 -19.59 -6.21
C GLY A 42 2.97 -18.58 -5.35
N HIS A 43 3.66 -18.03 -4.34
CA HIS A 43 3.10 -17.03 -3.41
C HIS A 43 3.92 -15.74 -3.40
N GLY A 44 5.08 -15.70 -4.02
CA GLY A 44 6.00 -14.57 -4.04
C GLY A 44 5.58 -13.50 -5.03
N ASP A 45 6.16 -12.31 -4.89
CA ASP A 45 5.90 -11.17 -5.76
C ASP A 45 6.46 -11.36 -7.19
N GLU A 46 7.23 -12.41 -7.42
CA GLU A 46 7.72 -12.82 -8.73
C GLU A 46 6.72 -13.67 -9.52
N CYS A 47 5.65 -14.14 -8.87
CA CYS A 47 4.66 -15.01 -9.51
C CYS A 47 3.70 -14.20 -10.38
N THR A 48 3.14 -14.83 -11.40
CA THR A 48 2.17 -14.22 -12.32
C THR A 48 0.93 -13.72 -11.54
N ALA A 49 0.54 -12.49 -11.81
CA ALA A 49 -0.63 -11.88 -11.20
C ALA A 49 -1.36 -10.94 -12.16
N ASP A 50 -2.66 -10.84 -11.96
CA ASP A 50 -3.60 -10.01 -12.71
C ASP A 50 -4.35 -9.06 -11.78
N LEU A 51 -5.09 -8.12 -12.35
CA LEU A 51 -6.01 -7.27 -11.60
C LEU A 51 -7.44 -7.76 -11.74
N CYS A 52 -8.10 -7.91 -10.59
CA CYS A 52 -9.51 -8.26 -10.49
C CYS A 52 -10.28 -7.14 -9.80
N GLY A 53 -11.55 -6.98 -10.17
CA GLY A 53 -12.47 -6.00 -9.60
C GLY A 53 -13.68 -6.65 -8.94
N MET A 54 -14.28 -5.96 -7.99
CA MET A 54 -15.57 -6.28 -7.37
C MET A 54 -16.34 -4.98 -7.19
N ILE A 55 -17.67 -5.03 -7.23
CA ILE A 55 -18.54 -3.86 -7.02
C ILE A 55 -19.46 -4.09 -5.85
N SER A 56 -19.56 -3.08 -4.98
CA SER A 56 -20.62 -2.96 -3.98
C SER A 56 -21.66 -1.94 -4.45
N SER A 57 -22.94 -2.28 -4.33
CA SER A 57 -24.08 -1.39 -4.62
C SER A 57 -24.88 -1.03 -3.35
N ASP A 58 -24.37 -1.36 -2.18
CA ASP A 58 -25.04 -1.23 -0.89
C ASP A 58 -24.14 -0.54 0.17
N GLY A 59 -23.29 0.40 -0.27
CA GLY A 59 -22.40 1.14 0.64
C GLY A 59 -21.32 0.29 1.31
N GLY A 60 -20.90 -0.83 0.67
CA GLY A 60 -19.86 -1.71 1.20
C GLY A 60 -20.36 -2.78 2.17
N GLU A 61 -21.68 -3.00 2.30
CA GLU A 61 -22.25 -4.07 3.12
C GLU A 61 -22.00 -5.45 2.50
N SER A 62 -21.94 -5.51 1.17
CA SER A 62 -21.57 -6.69 0.39
C SER A 62 -20.87 -6.30 -0.91
N PHE A 63 -20.19 -7.27 -1.53
CA PHE A 63 -19.55 -7.13 -2.83
C PHE A 63 -20.00 -8.28 -3.75
N GLY A 64 -20.25 -7.96 -5.02
CA GLY A 64 -20.58 -8.95 -6.05
C GLY A 64 -19.39 -9.85 -6.39
N ASP A 65 -19.60 -10.77 -7.33
CA ASP A 65 -18.57 -11.70 -7.78
C ASP A 65 -17.36 -10.98 -8.40
N PRO A 66 -16.13 -11.49 -8.21
CA PRO A 66 -14.94 -10.94 -8.85
C PRO A 66 -14.99 -11.03 -10.37
N PHE A 67 -14.57 -9.97 -11.06
CA PHE A 67 -14.39 -9.92 -12.51
C PHE A 67 -12.96 -9.52 -12.89
N SER A 68 -12.51 -9.88 -14.09
CA SER A 68 -11.21 -9.48 -14.61
C SER A 68 -11.23 -8.01 -14.98
N VAL A 69 -10.25 -7.24 -14.48
CA VAL A 69 -10.00 -5.85 -14.90
C VAL A 69 -9.12 -5.85 -16.16
N PHE A 70 -7.95 -6.46 -16.08
CA PHE A 70 -7.08 -6.89 -17.18
C PHE A 70 -6.00 -7.82 -16.64
N SER A 71 -5.39 -8.60 -17.54
CA SER A 71 -4.33 -9.55 -17.22
C SER A 71 -2.93 -8.94 -17.44
N CYS A 72 -1.89 -9.58 -16.91
CA CYS A 72 -0.52 -9.17 -17.19
C CYS A 72 -0.16 -9.37 -18.65
N GLU A 73 -0.74 -10.37 -19.33
CA GLU A 73 -0.55 -10.61 -20.76
C GLU A 73 -1.09 -9.47 -21.62
N ASP A 74 -2.22 -8.84 -21.23
CA ASP A 74 -2.81 -7.72 -21.98
C ASP A 74 -1.86 -6.52 -22.08
N VAL A 75 -0.92 -6.40 -21.14
CA VAL A 75 0.07 -5.32 -21.09
C VAL A 75 1.50 -5.80 -21.35
N GLY A 76 1.69 -7.05 -21.72
CA GLY A 76 3.00 -7.66 -22.03
C GLY A 76 3.93 -7.75 -20.82
N ALA A 77 3.38 -7.91 -19.60
CA ALA A 77 4.13 -8.03 -18.36
C ALA A 77 4.12 -9.49 -17.83
N ASP A 78 5.06 -9.82 -16.96
CA ASP A 78 5.09 -11.11 -16.27
C ASP A 78 4.19 -11.12 -15.02
N ASN A 79 3.95 -9.91 -14.45
CA ASN A 79 3.13 -9.69 -13.25
C ASN A 79 2.64 -8.24 -13.24
N ILE A 80 1.41 -8.03 -12.75
CA ILE A 80 0.86 -6.72 -12.45
C ILE A 80 0.29 -6.73 -11.04
N MET A 81 0.59 -5.68 -10.23
CA MET A 81 0.22 -5.65 -8.81
C MET A 81 0.13 -4.24 -8.21
N SER A 82 -0.24 -4.15 -6.93
CA SER A 82 -0.19 -2.93 -6.10
C SER A 82 -1.05 -1.78 -6.62
N VAL A 83 -2.35 -1.92 -6.51
CA VAL A 83 -3.33 -0.97 -7.08
C VAL A 83 -3.49 0.30 -6.25
N SER A 84 -3.56 1.45 -6.91
CA SER A 84 -4.11 2.70 -6.36
C SER A 84 -5.14 3.27 -7.32
N LEU A 85 -6.33 3.58 -6.84
CA LEU A 85 -7.41 4.20 -7.61
C LEU A 85 -7.57 5.66 -7.23
N LEU A 86 -7.74 6.52 -8.22
CA LEU A 86 -7.92 7.95 -8.01
C LEU A 86 -8.88 8.55 -9.04
N ARG A 87 -9.79 9.43 -8.61
CA ARG A 87 -10.60 10.22 -9.53
C ARG A 87 -9.71 11.28 -10.18
N MET A 88 -9.60 11.25 -11.50
CA MET A 88 -8.80 12.18 -12.29
C MET A 88 -9.56 13.51 -12.48
N ALA A 89 -8.85 14.59 -12.80
CA ALA A 89 -9.43 15.92 -12.95
C ALA A 89 -10.50 16.01 -14.05
N ASN A 90 -10.39 15.21 -15.09
CA ASN A 90 -11.39 15.12 -16.17
C ASN A 90 -12.59 14.22 -15.82
N GLY A 91 -12.63 13.63 -14.61
CA GLY A 91 -13.67 12.75 -14.14
C GLY A 91 -13.49 11.27 -14.47
N ASP A 92 -12.42 10.87 -15.17
CA ASP A 92 -12.05 9.48 -15.37
C ASP A 92 -11.60 8.83 -14.06
N ILE A 93 -11.50 7.51 -14.04
CA ILE A 93 -10.80 6.78 -13.00
C ILE A 93 -9.38 6.51 -13.48
N GLY A 94 -8.38 6.98 -12.73
CA GLY A 94 -6.99 6.57 -12.88
C GLY A 94 -6.71 5.33 -12.03
N LEU A 95 -6.13 4.30 -12.63
CA LEU A 95 -5.65 3.10 -11.97
C LEU A 95 -4.13 3.06 -12.10
N PHE A 96 -3.44 3.24 -10.99
CA PHE A 96 -2.01 3.11 -10.87
C PHE A 96 -1.68 1.69 -10.41
N TYR A 97 -0.65 1.09 -11.01
CA TYR A 97 -0.25 -0.27 -10.72
C TYR A 97 1.22 -0.48 -11.09
N LEU A 98 1.80 -1.56 -10.61
CA LEU A 98 3.15 -1.97 -10.96
C LEU A 98 3.11 -3.02 -12.08
N GLN A 99 3.95 -2.86 -13.10
CA GLN A 99 4.28 -3.90 -14.06
C GLN A 99 5.67 -4.46 -13.75
N LYS A 100 5.78 -5.77 -13.68
CA LYS A 100 7.07 -6.47 -13.57
C LYS A 100 7.42 -7.16 -14.87
N HIS A 101 8.65 -6.89 -15.30
CA HIS A 101 9.25 -7.55 -16.47
C HIS A 101 10.56 -8.19 -16.03
N ASN A 102 10.79 -9.46 -16.38
CA ASN A 102 11.82 -10.25 -15.72
C ASN A 102 11.73 -10.02 -14.20
N THR A 103 10.69 -10.55 -13.60
CA THR A 103 10.05 -10.16 -12.32
C THR A 103 10.99 -9.79 -11.16
N GLU A 104 12.25 -10.15 -11.30
CA GLU A 104 13.31 -9.86 -10.33
C GLU A 104 14.14 -8.60 -10.66
N MET A 105 14.06 -8.11 -11.90
CA MET A 105 14.92 -7.02 -12.39
C MET A 105 14.19 -5.70 -12.52
N PHE A 106 12.96 -5.74 -13.04
CA PHE A 106 12.21 -4.53 -13.35
C PHE A 106 10.84 -4.56 -12.70
N CYS A 107 10.52 -3.47 -11.99
CA CYS A 107 9.23 -3.19 -11.40
C CYS A 107 8.93 -1.72 -11.66
N LEU A 108 7.94 -1.42 -12.47
CA LEU A 108 7.72 -0.09 -13.02
C LEU A 108 6.28 0.37 -12.74
N PRO A 109 6.08 1.59 -12.23
CA PRO A 109 4.75 2.16 -12.01
C PRO A 109 4.15 2.61 -13.34
N TYR A 110 2.89 2.23 -13.56
CA TYR A 110 2.07 2.60 -14.71
C TYR A 110 0.74 3.21 -14.27
N LEU A 111 0.19 4.05 -15.13
CA LEU A 111 -1.17 4.59 -15.04
C LEU A 111 -1.97 4.13 -16.25
N THR A 112 -3.17 3.60 -16.02
CA THR A 112 -4.21 3.42 -17.05
C THR A 112 -5.48 4.17 -16.63
N ARG A 113 -6.39 4.42 -17.55
CA ARG A 113 -7.59 5.22 -17.31
C ARG A 113 -8.85 4.52 -17.76
N SER A 114 -9.94 4.81 -17.07
CA SER A 114 -11.29 4.42 -17.44
C SER A 114 -12.18 5.66 -17.50
N SER A 115 -12.82 5.89 -18.64
CA SER A 115 -13.84 6.94 -18.82
C SER A 115 -15.29 6.44 -18.61
N ASP A 116 -15.46 5.15 -18.38
CA ASP A 116 -16.74 4.44 -18.26
C ASP A 116 -16.95 3.75 -16.92
N GLU A 117 -16.38 4.35 -15.84
CA GLU A 117 -16.53 3.91 -14.46
C GLU A 117 -15.97 2.49 -14.22
N GLY A 118 -14.80 2.19 -14.80
CA GLY A 118 -14.06 0.96 -14.54
C GLY A 118 -14.46 -0.24 -15.41
N ARG A 119 -15.29 -0.06 -16.44
CA ARG A 119 -15.69 -1.14 -17.35
C ARG A 119 -14.62 -1.47 -18.37
N THR A 120 -13.95 -0.42 -18.91
CA THR A 120 -12.83 -0.57 -19.84
C THR A 120 -11.66 0.33 -19.42
N TRP A 121 -10.43 -0.09 -19.76
CA TRP A 121 -9.20 0.58 -19.37
C TRP A 121 -8.30 0.81 -20.56
N HIS A 122 -7.73 2.01 -20.67
CA HIS A 122 -6.98 2.44 -21.83
C HIS A 122 -5.76 3.30 -21.47
N GLY A 123 -4.75 3.32 -22.34
CA GLY A 123 -3.62 4.25 -22.23
C GLY A 123 -2.68 3.92 -21.08
N HIS A 124 -1.98 2.79 -21.17
CA HIS A 124 -0.98 2.39 -20.16
C HIS A 124 0.28 3.26 -20.26
N THR A 125 0.41 4.27 -19.39
CA THR A 125 1.50 5.24 -19.36
C THR A 125 2.50 4.90 -18.26
N LYS A 126 3.77 4.71 -18.62
CA LYS A 126 4.85 4.53 -17.64
C LYS A 126 5.09 5.84 -16.88
N CYS A 127 5.09 5.78 -15.53
CA CYS A 127 5.23 6.96 -14.68
C CYS A 127 6.71 7.33 -14.37
N VAL A 128 7.66 6.52 -14.76
CA VAL A 128 9.11 6.77 -14.56
C VAL A 128 9.84 6.86 -15.88
N LYS A 129 10.87 7.74 -15.96
CA LYS A 129 11.69 7.90 -17.16
C LYS A 129 12.67 6.74 -17.34
N ASN A 130 13.31 6.29 -16.26
CA ASN A 130 14.33 5.26 -16.28
C ASN A 130 13.77 3.93 -15.80
N ASP A 131 14.26 2.83 -16.37
CA ASP A 131 13.95 1.49 -15.89
C ASP A 131 14.64 1.21 -14.55
N GLY A 132 14.09 0.27 -13.78
CA GLY A 132 14.59 -0.12 -12.48
C GLY A 132 13.56 -0.89 -11.66
N TYR A 133 13.88 -1.13 -10.41
CA TYR A 133 12.97 -1.77 -9.48
C TYR A 133 12.38 -0.71 -8.53
N TYR A 134 11.19 -0.24 -8.87
CA TYR A 134 10.43 0.74 -8.11
C TYR A 134 9.25 0.05 -7.42
N VAL A 135 9.08 0.32 -6.13
CA VAL A 135 7.95 -0.17 -5.35
C VAL A 135 7.02 0.99 -5.05
N LEU A 136 5.84 0.98 -5.66
CA LEU A 136 4.68 1.76 -5.28
C LEU A 136 3.73 0.83 -4.55
N ASN A 137 3.54 1.01 -3.26
CA ASN A 137 2.60 0.20 -2.50
C ASN A 137 1.15 0.55 -2.88
N ASN A 138 0.21 -0.33 -2.58
CA ASN A 138 -1.20 -0.12 -2.87
C ASN A 138 -1.78 1.09 -2.11
N ASP A 139 -2.75 1.76 -2.69
CA ASP A 139 -3.51 2.91 -2.14
C ASP A 139 -2.62 4.10 -1.71
N ARG A 140 -1.62 4.49 -2.56
CA ARG A 140 -0.52 5.44 -2.23
C ARG A 140 -0.44 6.69 -3.09
N VAL A 141 -1.17 6.77 -4.20
CA VAL A 141 -1.16 7.97 -5.05
C VAL A 141 -2.13 8.99 -4.49
N ILE A 142 -1.66 10.24 -4.33
CA ILE A 142 -2.49 11.33 -3.82
C ILE A 142 -2.59 12.47 -4.82
N ARG A 143 -3.67 13.26 -4.69
CA ARG A 143 -3.82 14.56 -5.31
C ARG A 143 -3.72 15.64 -4.23
N LEU A 144 -2.81 16.60 -4.41
CA LEU A 144 -2.73 17.78 -3.56
C LEU A 144 -3.91 18.73 -3.85
N GLU A 145 -4.25 19.57 -2.89
CA GLU A 145 -5.29 20.60 -3.02
C GLU A 145 -5.07 21.51 -4.23
N GLY A 146 -3.81 21.77 -4.61
CA GLY A 146 -3.42 22.48 -5.84
C GLY A 146 -3.60 21.71 -7.15
N GLY A 147 -4.10 20.45 -7.11
CA GLY A 147 -4.35 19.60 -8.28
C GLY A 147 -3.19 18.73 -8.71
N ARG A 148 -1.95 18.97 -8.23
CA ARG A 148 -0.77 18.14 -8.49
C ARG A 148 -0.98 16.72 -8.00
N LEU A 149 -0.64 15.73 -8.82
CA LEU A 149 -0.52 14.35 -8.38
C LEU A 149 0.86 14.11 -7.79
N LEU A 150 0.93 13.39 -6.67
CA LEU A 150 2.17 12.92 -6.08
C LEU A 150 2.13 11.42 -5.82
N MET A 151 3.27 10.76 -6.02
CA MET A 151 3.54 9.42 -5.55
C MET A 151 4.93 9.33 -4.93
N ALA A 152 5.05 8.60 -3.82
CA ALA A 152 6.33 8.24 -3.24
C ALA A 152 6.62 6.77 -3.57
N LEU A 153 7.81 6.52 -4.08
CA LEU A 153 8.29 5.20 -4.50
C LEU A 153 9.53 4.81 -3.68
N ALA A 154 9.70 3.54 -3.40
CA ALA A 154 11.00 3.02 -2.99
C ALA A 154 11.71 2.45 -4.23
N LYS A 155 12.85 3.03 -4.61
CA LYS A 155 13.70 2.47 -5.66
C LYS A 155 14.77 1.59 -5.03
N HIS A 156 14.84 0.34 -5.46
CA HIS A 156 15.82 -0.63 -5.01
C HIS A 156 16.84 -0.92 -6.12
N PRO A 157 18.15 -0.82 -5.83
CA PRO A 157 19.15 -1.40 -6.72
C PRO A 157 18.89 -2.91 -6.85
N SER A 158 18.69 -3.37 -8.07
CA SER A 158 18.43 -4.78 -8.38
C SER A 158 19.30 -5.22 -9.55
N GLY A 159 19.64 -6.50 -9.59
CA GLY A 159 20.46 -7.02 -10.66
C GLY A 159 21.02 -8.40 -10.35
N LYS A 160 21.99 -8.83 -11.19
CA LYS A 160 22.79 -10.01 -10.95
C LYS A 160 24.23 -9.59 -10.68
N ASN A 161 24.85 -10.21 -9.66
CA ASN A 161 26.27 -10.02 -9.39
C ASN A 161 27.15 -10.77 -10.42
N ALA A 162 28.48 -10.66 -10.30
CA ALA A 162 29.41 -11.34 -11.21
C ALA A 162 29.24 -12.86 -11.27
N ASP A 163 28.74 -13.49 -10.21
CA ASP A 163 28.44 -14.91 -10.13
C ASP A 163 27.05 -15.28 -10.67
N GLY A 164 26.34 -14.33 -11.28
CA GLY A 164 24.98 -14.52 -11.80
C GLY A 164 23.91 -14.60 -10.73
N LYS A 165 24.24 -14.44 -9.44
CA LYS A 165 23.27 -14.44 -8.33
C LYS A 165 22.57 -13.10 -8.24
N ARG A 166 21.26 -13.15 -8.04
CA ARG A 166 20.45 -11.97 -7.80
C ARG A 166 20.95 -11.22 -6.55
N PHE A 167 21.00 -9.90 -6.64
CA PHE A 167 21.07 -9.02 -5.48
C PHE A 167 19.89 -8.05 -5.49
N PHE A 168 19.46 -7.67 -4.30
CA PHE A 168 18.43 -6.67 -4.07
C PHE A 168 18.95 -5.72 -2.98
N GLY A 169 19.24 -4.48 -3.37
CA GLY A 169 19.86 -3.49 -2.49
C GLY A 169 18.84 -2.72 -1.64
N GLU A 170 19.38 -1.85 -0.81
CA GLU A 170 18.58 -0.99 0.06
C GLU A 170 17.77 0.02 -0.75
N GLY A 171 16.48 0.15 -0.40
CA GLY A 171 15.59 1.12 -1.00
C GLY A 171 15.91 2.54 -0.59
N ALA A 172 15.69 3.46 -1.51
CA ALA A 172 15.69 4.89 -1.29
C ALA A 172 14.37 5.49 -1.78
N VAL A 173 13.88 6.54 -1.10
CA VAL A 173 12.64 7.20 -1.51
C VAL A 173 12.89 8.09 -2.73
N TYR A 174 11.97 8.00 -3.68
CA TYR A 174 11.83 8.85 -4.86
C TYR A 174 10.44 9.47 -4.83
N ILE A 175 10.37 10.77 -5.08
CA ILE A 175 9.10 11.51 -5.14
C ILE A 175 8.85 11.92 -6.58
N LEU A 176 7.74 11.45 -7.14
CA LEU A 176 7.30 11.79 -8.49
C LEU A 176 6.05 12.66 -8.44
N ALA A 177 5.98 13.60 -9.36
CA ALA A 177 4.84 14.49 -9.52
C ALA A 177 4.34 14.54 -10.96
N SER A 178 3.06 14.84 -11.10
CA SER A 178 2.45 15.21 -12.37
C SER A 178 1.58 16.45 -12.17
N ASP A 179 1.81 17.47 -13.00
CA ASP A 179 1.02 18.72 -13.04
C ASP A 179 -0.01 18.72 -14.20
N ASP A 180 -0.03 17.68 -15.01
CA ASP A 180 -0.90 17.52 -16.17
C ASP A 180 -1.87 16.34 -16.05
N ASP A 181 -2.26 16.06 -14.79
CA ASP A 181 -3.21 14.99 -14.44
C ASP A 181 -2.71 13.58 -14.83
N GLY A 182 -1.40 13.32 -14.70
CA GLY A 182 -0.78 12.01 -14.92
C GLY A 182 -0.40 11.69 -16.37
N ARG A 183 -0.41 12.67 -17.29
CA ARG A 183 0.07 12.47 -18.65
C ARG A 183 1.59 12.41 -18.74
N THR A 184 2.26 13.26 -17.95
CA THR A 184 3.72 13.24 -17.79
C THR A 184 4.10 13.26 -16.32
N TRP A 185 5.28 12.75 -16.02
CA TRP A 185 5.79 12.61 -14.66
C TRP A 185 7.21 13.13 -14.56
N ASP A 186 7.46 13.93 -13.53
CA ASP A 186 8.77 14.41 -13.16
C ASP A 186 9.21 13.87 -11.79
N THR A 187 10.50 13.58 -11.65
CA THR A 187 11.10 13.25 -10.36
C THR A 187 11.47 14.56 -9.66
N LEU A 188 10.77 14.88 -8.56
CA LEU A 188 11.03 16.10 -7.77
C LEU A 188 12.15 15.90 -6.77
N ALA A 189 12.18 14.73 -6.12
CA ALA A 189 13.24 14.37 -5.18
C ALA A 189 13.61 12.89 -5.38
N GLU A 190 14.89 12.58 -5.20
CA GLU A 190 15.40 11.24 -5.46
C GLU A 190 16.46 10.80 -4.47
N ASN A 191 16.62 9.49 -4.35
CA ASN A 191 17.66 8.85 -3.56
C ASN A 191 17.71 9.28 -2.08
N ILE A 192 16.54 9.57 -1.48
CA ILE A 192 16.43 9.90 -0.07
C ILE A 192 16.55 8.60 0.74
N LYS A 193 17.64 8.49 1.49
CA LYS A 193 17.97 7.32 2.32
C LYS A 193 17.73 7.61 3.79
N LEU A 194 17.57 6.55 4.59
CA LEU A 194 17.61 6.68 6.04
C LEU A 194 19.00 7.17 6.49
N PRO A 195 19.09 8.05 7.51
CA PRO A 195 20.34 8.73 7.90
C PRO A 195 21.31 7.84 8.68
N PHE A 196 21.11 6.52 8.68
CA PHE A 196 21.93 5.59 9.46
C PHE A 196 22.02 4.22 8.79
N THR A 197 23.03 3.45 9.19
CA THR A 197 23.20 2.04 8.85
C THR A 197 22.94 1.21 10.08
N VAL A 198 22.16 0.14 9.97
CA VAL A 198 21.93 -0.81 11.04
C VAL A 198 22.68 -2.12 10.80
N TRP A 199 23.14 -2.71 11.88
CA TRP A 199 23.68 -4.06 11.86
C TRP A 199 22.54 -5.06 11.77
N ASN A 200 22.65 -5.99 10.86
CA ASN A 200 21.71 -7.11 10.72
C ASN A 200 22.48 -8.39 10.97
N ASP A 201 22.05 -9.14 11.97
CA ASP A 201 22.59 -10.46 12.34
C ASP A 201 22.00 -11.62 11.52
N ARG A 202 21.33 -11.34 10.43
CA ARG A 202 20.81 -12.38 9.50
C ARG A 202 21.94 -13.23 8.95
N GLY A 203 22.42 -14.16 9.80
CA GLY A 203 23.31 -15.26 9.44
C GLY A 203 24.81 -14.91 9.36
N ALA A 204 25.60 -15.64 10.15
CA ALA A 204 27.05 -15.85 10.00
C ALA A 204 27.92 -14.58 9.94
N GLY A 205 27.68 -13.60 10.81
CA GLY A 205 28.63 -12.49 10.98
C GLY A 205 28.75 -11.52 9.81
N LYS A 206 27.80 -11.52 8.88
CA LYS A 206 27.78 -10.55 7.77
C LYS A 206 27.05 -9.30 8.20
N VAL A 207 27.74 -8.16 8.09
CA VAL A 207 27.15 -6.83 8.16
C VAL A 207 26.29 -6.64 6.94
N HIS A 208 24.97 -6.58 7.12
CA HIS A 208 24.06 -6.09 6.11
C HIS A 208 23.42 -4.81 6.67
N SER A 209 23.60 -3.71 5.98
CA SER A 209 22.78 -2.54 6.25
C SER A 209 21.32 -2.92 6.02
N ALA A 210 20.50 -2.83 7.05
CA ALA A 210 19.05 -3.05 6.96
C ALA A 210 18.30 -1.71 6.97
N SER A 211 18.98 -0.62 6.71
CA SER A 211 18.42 0.75 6.70
C SER A 211 17.67 1.08 5.40
N SER A 212 16.95 0.12 4.84
CA SER A 212 16.16 0.32 3.64
C SER A 212 14.95 1.22 3.91
N ALA A 213 14.80 2.28 3.14
CA ALA A 213 13.56 3.04 3.07
C ALA A 213 12.60 2.31 2.11
N MET A 214 11.54 1.72 2.66
CA MET A 214 10.63 0.86 1.91
C MET A 214 9.22 1.44 1.89
N GLU A 215 8.49 1.16 0.82
CA GLU A 215 7.04 1.36 0.68
C GLU A 215 6.54 2.68 1.30
N PRO A 216 7.10 3.84 0.87
CA PRO A 216 6.69 5.13 1.40
C PRO A 216 5.24 5.44 1.01
N GLY A 217 4.58 6.28 1.81
CA GLY A 217 3.27 6.81 1.49
C GLY A 217 3.19 8.28 1.84
N LEU A 218 2.22 8.99 1.25
CA LEU A 218 2.05 10.42 1.35
C LEU A 218 0.67 10.78 1.86
N VAL A 219 0.59 11.86 2.61
CA VAL A 219 -0.68 12.56 2.92
C VAL A 219 -0.42 14.05 3.02
N GLN A 220 -1.32 14.88 2.47
CA GLN A 220 -1.30 16.32 2.68
C GLN A 220 -2.13 16.65 3.92
N LEU A 221 -1.50 17.29 4.90
CA LEU A 221 -2.13 17.77 6.12
C LEU A 221 -2.97 19.03 5.83
N GLU A 222 -3.84 19.42 6.76
CA GLU A 222 -4.72 20.57 6.59
C GLU A 222 -3.94 21.88 6.41
N ASN A 223 -2.80 22.04 7.08
CA ASN A 223 -1.92 23.20 6.95
C ASN A 223 -1.09 23.24 5.66
N GLY A 224 -1.33 22.30 4.72
CA GLY A 224 -0.62 22.18 3.45
C GLY A 224 0.69 21.39 3.50
N LEU A 225 1.21 21.09 4.70
CA LEU A 225 2.41 20.28 4.86
C LEU A 225 2.19 18.88 4.28
N ILE A 226 3.15 18.34 3.53
CA ILE A 226 3.09 16.97 3.04
C ILE A 226 3.89 16.08 3.98
N TRP A 227 3.23 15.10 4.57
CA TRP A 227 3.85 14.07 5.40
C TRP A 227 4.11 12.82 4.56
N CYS A 228 5.37 12.39 4.51
CA CYS A 228 5.79 11.10 3.96
C CYS A 228 6.15 10.16 5.10
N TYR A 229 5.46 9.02 5.18
CA TYR A 229 5.78 7.95 6.13
C TYR A 229 6.45 6.79 5.40
N ILE A 230 7.43 6.13 6.06
CA ILE A 230 8.37 5.21 5.42
C ILE A 230 8.47 3.94 6.26
N ARG A 231 8.20 2.79 5.64
CA ARG A 231 8.44 1.47 6.24
C ARG A 231 9.93 1.22 6.42
N THR A 232 10.30 0.66 7.59
CA THR A 232 11.68 0.27 7.90
C THR A 232 11.74 -1.12 8.55
N THR A 233 12.95 -1.62 8.82
CA THR A 233 13.18 -2.85 9.57
C THR A 233 13.63 -2.60 11.02
N VAL A 234 13.61 -1.34 11.49
CA VAL A 234 14.20 -0.96 12.78
C VAL A 234 13.16 -0.76 13.90
N GLY A 235 12.03 -1.44 13.81
CA GLY A 235 11.03 -1.47 14.88
C GLY A 235 10.05 -0.31 14.87
N ARG A 236 10.09 0.57 13.85
CA ARG A 236 9.15 1.69 13.66
C ARG A 236 9.14 2.23 12.25
N GLN A 237 8.11 2.98 11.92
CA GLN A 237 8.09 3.80 10.72
C GLN A 237 9.05 4.98 10.88
N TYR A 238 9.54 5.50 9.75
CA TYR A 238 10.21 6.79 9.68
C TYR A 238 9.33 7.78 8.94
N GLU A 239 9.66 9.07 9.07
CA GLU A 239 8.87 10.14 8.47
C GLU A 239 9.74 11.30 8.02
N MET A 240 9.27 12.00 7.00
CA MET A 240 9.83 13.25 6.49
C MET A 240 8.71 14.16 5.99
N PHE A 241 8.98 15.44 5.88
CA PHE A 241 7.99 16.46 5.57
C PHE A 241 8.47 17.40 4.45
N SER A 242 7.52 17.89 3.66
CA SER A 242 7.74 18.90 2.62
C SER A 242 6.75 20.06 2.78
N GLU A 243 7.28 21.30 2.72
CA GLU A 243 6.49 22.54 2.78
C GLU A 243 6.30 23.18 1.40
N ASP A 244 6.93 22.63 0.35
CA ASP A 244 7.02 23.21 -0.98
C ASP A 244 6.43 22.31 -2.08
N ASN A 245 5.33 21.60 -1.77
CA ASN A 245 4.63 20.71 -2.70
C ASN A 245 5.48 19.57 -3.25
N GLY A 246 6.41 19.04 -2.44
CA GLY A 246 7.19 17.84 -2.73
C GLY A 246 8.57 18.06 -3.34
N TYR A 247 9.03 19.30 -3.49
CA TYR A 247 10.35 19.59 -4.06
C TYR A 247 11.48 19.32 -3.07
N THR A 248 11.36 19.76 -1.82
CA THR A 248 12.35 19.53 -0.78
C THR A 248 11.76 18.82 0.43
N TRP A 249 12.58 18.06 1.14
CA TRP A 249 12.16 17.20 2.22
C TRP A 249 13.10 17.32 3.42
N THR A 250 12.54 17.26 4.62
CA THR A 250 13.34 17.10 5.83
C THR A 250 14.10 15.78 5.79
N VAL A 251 15.17 15.67 6.57
CA VAL A 251 15.88 14.40 6.78
C VAL A 251 14.92 13.39 7.42
N PRO A 252 14.83 12.14 6.92
CA PRO A 252 13.99 11.13 7.54
C PRO A 252 14.30 10.92 9.01
N SER A 253 13.30 10.97 9.86
CA SER A 253 13.40 10.81 11.32
C SER A 253 12.45 9.75 11.85
N PRO A 254 12.69 9.20 13.05
CA PRO A 254 11.79 8.20 13.64
C PRO A 254 10.39 8.77 13.88
N SER A 255 9.36 8.10 13.37
CA SER A 255 7.98 8.46 13.65
C SER A 255 7.49 7.88 14.99
N ARG A 256 6.30 8.29 15.43
CA ARG A 256 5.64 7.71 16.62
C ARG A 256 5.10 6.29 16.40
N PHE A 257 4.97 5.86 15.15
CA PHE A 257 4.41 4.54 14.81
C PHE A 257 5.48 3.46 14.97
N THR A 258 5.48 2.75 16.11
CA THR A 258 6.23 1.50 16.25
C THR A 258 5.65 0.45 15.32
N SER A 259 6.48 -0.42 14.75
CA SER A 259 6.02 -1.47 13.83
C SER A 259 7.05 -2.57 13.63
N PRO A 260 6.63 -3.78 13.22
CA PRO A 260 7.54 -4.72 12.58
C PRO A 260 7.89 -4.18 11.17
N SER A 261 8.60 -4.97 10.36
CA SER A 261 8.78 -4.64 8.93
C SER A 261 7.44 -4.78 8.18
N SER A 262 6.56 -3.79 8.32
CA SER A 262 5.21 -3.75 7.75
C SER A 262 4.82 -2.33 7.36
N PRO A 263 4.06 -2.14 6.27
CA PRO A 263 3.64 -0.80 5.87
C PRO A 263 2.59 -0.21 6.81
N LEU A 264 2.71 1.10 7.06
CA LEU A 264 1.65 1.97 7.58
C LEU A 264 0.79 2.43 6.39
N CYS A 265 -0.51 2.57 6.56
CA CYS A 265 -1.38 3.29 5.63
C CYS A 265 -2.07 4.45 6.35
N VAL A 266 -2.08 5.63 5.74
CA VAL A 266 -2.77 6.83 6.25
C VAL A 266 -3.64 7.42 5.16
N LYS A 267 -4.88 7.77 5.50
CA LYS A 267 -5.84 8.44 4.62
C LYS A 267 -6.39 9.67 5.29
N LYS A 268 -6.48 10.79 4.56
CA LYS A 268 -7.21 11.98 4.99
C LYS A 268 -8.71 11.72 4.79
N LEU A 269 -9.49 11.93 5.84
CA LEU A 269 -10.94 11.79 5.81
C LEU A 269 -11.60 13.08 5.32
N SER A 270 -12.89 13.02 5.00
CA SER A 270 -13.69 14.14 4.53
C SER A 270 -13.78 15.30 5.55
N ASP A 271 -13.59 15.01 6.84
CA ASP A 271 -13.55 15.99 7.94
C ASP A 271 -12.13 16.49 8.28
N ASN A 272 -11.16 16.21 7.40
CA ASN A 272 -9.73 16.53 7.53
C ASN A 272 -8.97 15.75 8.61
N ARG A 273 -9.61 14.93 9.45
CA ARG A 273 -8.89 14.00 10.34
C ARG A 273 -8.13 12.98 9.52
N LEU A 274 -7.14 12.35 10.12
CA LEU A 274 -6.34 11.32 9.48
C LEU A 274 -6.67 9.97 10.08
N LEU A 275 -6.99 9.00 9.23
CA LEU A 275 -7.13 7.61 9.61
C LEU A 275 -5.84 6.85 9.30
N ALA A 276 -5.21 6.28 10.32
CA ALA A 276 -4.01 5.46 10.21
C ALA A 276 -4.34 4.00 10.53
N VAL A 277 -3.80 3.07 9.72
CA VAL A 277 -3.89 1.61 9.96
C VAL A 277 -2.49 1.01 9.87
N TRP A 278 -2.06 0.30 10.92
CA TRP A 278 -0.71 -0.25 11.02
C TRP A 278 -0.60 -1.43 11.98
N ASN A 279 0.57 -2.07 11.99
CA ASN A 279 0.94 -3.09 12.97
C ASN A 279 1.75 -2.43 14.10
N PRO A 280 1.25 -2.34 15.35
CA PRO A 280 1.90 -1.53 16.40
C PRO A 280 3.02 -2.26 17.15
N ILE A 281 3.10 -3.59 17.07
CA ILE A 281 4.08 -4.37 17.84
C ILE A 281 5.44 -4.31 17.15
N PRO A 282 6.44 -3.65 17.76
CA PRO A 282 7.72 -3.45 17.10
C PRO A 282 8.51 -4.75 16.97
N LYS A 283 9.22 -4.88 15.84
CA LYS A 283 10.18 -5.96 15.62
C LYS A 283 11.41 -5.39 14.96
N TYR A 284 12.56 -5.56 15.60
CA TYR A 284 13.83 -5.05 15.10
C TYR A 284 14.46 -6.05 14.14
N ASN A 285 15.16 -5.54 13.12
CA ASN A 285 15.89 -6.30 12.10
C ASN A 285 15.04 -7.30 11.28
N GLY A 286 13.71 -7.12 11.22
CA GLY A 286 12.82 -7.85 10.32
C GLY A 286 13.04 -9.37 10.36
N SER A 287 13.29 -9.95 11.55
CA SER A 287 13.43 -11.40 11.69
C SER A 287 12.15 -12.09 11.25
N LYS A 288 12.29 -13.12 10.40
CA LYS A 288 11.13 -13.91 9.95
C LYS A 288 10.40 -14.50 11.15
N ASP A 289 9.10 -14.36 11.16
CA ASP A 289 8.22 -14.92 12.17
C ASP A 289 7.30 -15.95 11.52
N VAL A 290 7.43 -17.21 11.92
CA VAL A 290 6.62 -18.30 11.43
C VAL A 290 5.94 -18.95 12.63
N VAL A 291 4.62 -18.94 12.64
CA VAL A 291 3.80 -19.56 13.69
C VAL A 291 2.95 -20.63 13.04
N ASP A 292 3.04 -21.86 13.55
CA ASP A 292 2.31 -23.03 13.03
C ASP A 292 2.42 -23.21 11.51
N GLY A 293 3.59 -22.90 10.93
CA GLY A 293 3.84 -22.98 9.49
C GLY A 293 3.34 -21.78 8.67
N VAL A 294 2.76 -20.76 9.30
CA VAL A 294 2.34 -19.50 8.66
C VAL A 294 3.43 -18.45 8.81
N TRP A 295 3.87 -17.87 7.72
CA TRP A 295 4.77 -16.73 7.76
C TRP A 295 3.97 -15.46 8.09
N THR A 296 4.13 -14.92 9.29
CA THR A 296 3.40 -13.75 9.79
C THR A 296 4.23 -12.47 9.78
N ASP A 297 5.55 -12.59 9.80
CA ASP A 297 6.53 -11.50 9.85
C ASP A 297 6.28 -10.49 11.01
N GLY A 298 5.71 -10.98 12.11
CA GLY A 298 5.36 -10.15 13.27
C GLY A 298 4.11 -9.28 13.10
N ARG A 299 3.33 -9.48 12.03
CA ARG A 299 2.14 -8.68 11.68
C ARG A 299 0.85 -9.16 12.35
N LYS A 300 0.96 -9.70 13.57
CA LYS A 300 -0.11 -10.42 14.29
C LYS A 300 -1.23 -9.54 14.82
N GLN A 301 -1.00 -8.24 14.89
CA GLN A 301 -1.98 -7.26 15.36
C GLN A 301 -2.08 -6.12 14.34
N LEU A 302 -3.30 -5.73 14.01
CA LEU A 302 -3.62 -4.57 13.18
C LEU A 302 -4.40 -3.57 14.02
N ASN A 303 -3.90 -2.35 14.11
CA ASN A 303 -4.55 -1.24 14.79
C ASN A 303 -5.05 -0.21 13.78
N LEU A 304 -6.10 0.48 14.19
CA LEU A 304 -6.62 1.67 13.56
C LEU A 304 -6.51 2.82 14.56
N ALA A 305 -6.16 4.01 14.07
CA ALA A 305 -6.21 5.24 14.87
C ALA A 305 -6.74 6.40 14.06
N ILE A 306 -7.48 7.30 14.73
CA ILE A 306 -7.76 8.64 14.24
C ILE A 306 -6.73 9.59 14.84
N LEU A 307 -6.09 10.39 13.99
CA LEU A 307 -5.22 11.48 14.38
C LEU A 307 -5.90 12.81 14.08
N ASP A 308 -5.44 13.85 14.78
CA ASP A 308 -5.80 15.22 14.42
C ASP A 308 -5.31 15.59 13.01
N GLN A 309 -5.79 16.71 12.50
CA GLN A 309 -5.54 17.21 11.13
C GLN A 309 -4.07 17.54 10.84
N GLU A 310 -3.26 17.72 11.89
CA GLU A 310 -1.82 17.98 11.80
C GLU A 310 -0.96 16.74 12.12
N ALA A 311 -1.58 15.58 12.27
CA ALA A 311 -0.93 14.31 12.63
C ALA A 311 -0.16 14.35 13.97
N LYS A 312 -0.48 15.29 14.87
CA LYS A 312 0.25 15.48 16.13
C LYS A 312 -0.22 14.57 17.25
N ASN A 313 -1.53 14.27 17.31
CA ASN A 313 -2.12 13.53 18.42
C ASN A 313 -3.00 12.37 17.93
N PHE A 314 -2.96 11.26 18.66
CA PHE A 314 -3.97 10.21 18.54
C PHE A 314 -5.22 10.65 19.31
N GLN A 315 -6.34 10.81 18.61
CA GLN A 315 -7.65 11.13 19.20
C GLN A 315 -8.40 9.86 19.58
N PHE A 316 -8.13 8.76 18.85
CA PHE A 316 -8.81 7.50 19.02
C PHE A 316 -7.90 6.36 18.54
N SER A 317 -7.96 5.17 19.17
CA SER A 317 -7.28 3.98 18.68
C SER A 317 -8.02 2.72 19.09
N LYS A 318 -8.11 1.74 18.18
CA LYS A 318 -8.70 0.41 18.40
C LYS A 318 -7.88 -0.68 17.72
N VAL A 319 -7.95 -1.87 18.31
CA VAL A 319 -7.45 -3.10 17.70
C VAL A 319 -8.50 -3.60 16.70
N VAL A 320 -8.12 -3.67 15.43
CA VAL A 320 -8.96 -4.20 14.33
C VAL A 320 -8.87 -5.72 14.29
N GLU A 321 -7.64 -6.23 14.33
CA GLU A 321 -7.34 -7.66 14.33
C GLU A 321 -6.24 -7.98 15.34
N CYS A 322 -6.32 -9.16 15.96
CA CYS A 322 -5.26 -9.71 16.81
C CYS A 322 -5.35 -11.23 16.79
N ASP A 323 -4.34 -11.90 16.21
CA ASP A 323 -4.26 -13.36 16.15
C ASP A 323 -2.79 -13.80 15.99
N GLU A 324 -2.31 -14.63 16.90
CA GLU A 324 -0.93 -15.13 16.91
C GLU A 324 -0.59 -16.00 15.70
N GLY A 325 -1.56 -16.70 15.12
CA GLY A 325 -1.41 -17.60 13.96
C GLY A 325 -1.66 -16.94 12.62
N SER A 326 -1.93 -15.63 12.58
CA SER A 326 -2.24 -14.87 11.36
C SER A 326 -1.37 -13.63 11.23
N GLY A 327 -1.34 -13.03 10.04
CA GLY A 327 -0.69 -11.74 9.83
C GLY A 327 -1.56 -10.81 9.00
N PHE A 328 -1.54 -9.52 9.36
CA PHE A 328 -2.41 -8.49 8.81
C PHE A 328 -1.58 -7.33 8.27
N CYS A 329 -1.74 -6.93 7.00
CA CYS A 329 -0.93 -5.86 6.40
C CYS A 329 -1.48 -5.38 5.05
N TYR A 330 -0.82 -4.39 4.45
CA TYR A 330 -1.13 -3.86 3.11
C TYR A 330 -2.57 -3.33 3.01
N THR A 331 -2.94 -2.49 3.98
CA THR A 331 -4.31 -1.98 4.09
C THR A 331 -4.60 -0.92 3.04
N ALA A 332 -5.71 -1.07 2.32
CA ALA A 332 -6.40 -0.01 1.60
C ALA A 332 -7.50 0.57 2.51
N ILE A 333 -7.70 1.89 2.44
CA ILE A 333 -8.67 2.63 3.26
C ILE A 333 -9.60 3.42 2.33
N HIS A 334 -10.90 3.32 2.55
CA HIS A 334 -11.90 4.10 1.82
C HIS A 334 -12.99 4.59 2.76
N GLU A 335 -13.29 5.89 2.67
CA GLU A 335 -14.45 6.48 3.32
C GLU A 335 -15.62 6.45 2.34
N THR A 336 -16.74 5.86 2.75
CA THR A 336 -17.97 5.84 1.94
C THR A 336 -18.68 7.20 1.97
N ASP A 337 -19.64 7.41 1.10
CA ASP A 337 -20.43 8.66 1.06
C ASP A 337 -21.21 8.89 2.38
N GLU A 338 -21.53 7.83 3.12
CA GLU A 338 -22.14 7.88 4.45
C GLU A 338 -21.12 8.17 5.56
N GLY A 339 -19.83 8.14 5.24
CA GLY A 339 -18.70 8.36 6.16
C GLY A 339 -18.24 7.09 6.91
N ASP A 340 -18.78 5.91 6.57
CA ASP A 340 -18.25 4.64 7.08
C ASP A 340 -16.88 4.34 6.43
N ILE A 341 -16.08 3.53 7.08
CA ILE A 341 -14.76 3.18 6.58
C ILE A 341 -14.74 1.73 6.09
N LEU A 342 -14.32 1.55 4.84
CA LEU A 342 -13.97 0.25 4.30
C LEU A 342 -12.46 0.04 4.41
N LEU A 343 -12.07 -1.13 4.90
CA LEU A 343 -10.69 -1.60 4.93
C LEU A 343 -10.58 -2.87 4.07
N ALA A 344 -9.52 -2.95 3.25
CA ALA A 344 -9.11 -4.20 2.62
C ALA A 344 -7.64 -4.45 2.96
N TYR A 345 -7.31 -5.62 3.51
CA TYR A 345 -5.96 -5.96 3.95
C TYR A 345 -5.67 -7.45 3.84
N CYS A 346 -4.40 -7.80 3.68
CA CYS A 346 -3.98 -9.19 3.80
C CYS A 346 -4.27 -9.70 5.20
N ALA A 347 -4.80 -10.91 5.32
CA ALA A 347 -5.26 -11.53 6.58
C ALA A 347 -5.05 -13.04 6.57
N GLY A 348 -3.96 -13.52 5.97
CA GLY A 348 -3.67 -14.94 5.89
C GLY A 348 -3.27 -15.53 7.24
N GLY A 349 -3.73 -16.75 7.49
CA GLY A 349 -3.52 -17.48 8.72
C GLY A 349 -3.38 -18.98 8.49
N LYS A 350 -3.80 -19.77 9.48
CA LYS A 350 -3.74 -21.24 9.42
C LYS A 350 -4.46 -21.75 8.15
N GLY A 351 -3.77 -22.54 7.36
CA GLY A 351 -4.25 -23.06 6.07
C GLY A 351 -3.86 -22.22 4.86
N ASP A 352 -3.50 -20.95 5.01
CA ASP A 352 -3.08 -20.07 3.91
C ASP A 352 -1.57 -20.11 3.65
N LYS A 353 -0.77 -20.66 4.56
CA LYS A 353 0.72 -20.76 4.53
C LYS A 353 1.47 -19.43 4.65
N ASN A 354 0.86 -18.32 4.28
CA ASN A 354 1.47 -16.99 4.27
C ASN A 354 0.42 -15.92 4.58
N CYS A 355 0.77 -14.93 5.39
CA CYS A 355 -0.11 -13.82 5.76
C CYS A 355 -0.60 -13.00 4.56
N LEU A 356 0.06 -13.06 3.41
CA LEU A 356 -0.31 -12.32 2.20
C LEU A 356 -1.35 -13.02 1.32
N ASN A 357 -1.67 -14.29 1.59
CA ASN A 357 -2.43 -15.11 0.63
C ASN A 357 -3.94 -14.86 0.65
N ARG A 358 -4.49 -14.43 1.79
CA ARG A 358 -5.89 -14.09 1.97
C ARG A 358 -6.06 -12.57 2.03
N LEU A 359 -7.03 -12.03 1.32
CA LEU A 359 -7.44 -10.63 1.42
C LEU A 359 -8.78 -10.56 2.15
N ARG A 360 -8.87 -9.70 3.16
CA ARG A 360 -10.08 -9.48 3.97
C ARG A 360 -10.63 -8.09 3.75
N LEU A 361 -11.96 -8.00 3.63
CA LEU A 361 -12.71 -6.75 3.61
C LEU A 361 -13.48 -6.59 4.92
N ARG A 362 -13.42 -5.37 5.47
CA ARG A 362 -14.08 -4.99 6.74
C ARG A 362 -14.71 -3.62 6.62
N LYS A 363 -15.87 -3.43 7.23
CA LYS A 363 -16.55 -2.13 7.34
C LYS A 363 -16.57 -1.67 8.80
N ILE A 364 -16.31 -0.39 9.02
CA ILE A 364 -16.32 0.26 10.34
C ILE A 364 -17.28 1.42 10.25
N ALA A 365 -18.32 1.40 11.08
CA ALA A 365 -19.32 2.45 11.12
C ALA A 365 -18.71 3.75 11.69
N LYS A 366 -19.00 4.89 11.06
CA LYS A 366 -18.39 6.19 11.41
C LYS A 366 -18.67 6.63 12.85
N ASP A 367 -19.84 6.30 13.39
CA ASP A 367 -20.25 6.61 14.76
C ASP A 367 -19.39 5.91 15.81
N THR A 368 -18.68 4.84 15.43
CA THR A 368 -17.75 4.13 16.29
C THR A 368 -16.33 4.73 16.29
N LEU A 369 -16.07 5.74 15.46
CA LEU A 369 -14.78 6.42 15.31
C LEU A 369 -14.67 7.73 16.12
N VAL A 370 -15.45 7.85 17.18
CA VAL A 370 -15.43 8.98 18.09
C VAL A 370 -14.80 8.58 19.43
N PRO A 371 -14.15 9.52 20.16
CA PRO A 371 -13.69 9.28 21.52
C PRO A 371 -14.86 8.87 22.44
N ALA A 372 -14.59 8.00 23.41
CA ALA A 372 -15.62 7.49 24.34
C ALA A 372 -16.26 8.57 25.23
N GLU A 373 -15.69 9.77 25.27
CA GLU A 373 -16.21 10.93 26.02
C GLU A 373 -17.24 11.74 25.22
N GLU A 374 -17.39 11.47 23.91
CA GLU A 374 -18.32 12.18 23.00
C GLU A 374 -19.46 11.27 22.47
N ALA A 375 -19.52 10.00 22.93
CA ALA A 375 -20.48 9.00 22.48
C ALA A 375 -21.69 8.83 23.42
#